data_93fb935a6f9b04b26a539732de5d73e3
#
_entry.id   93fb935a6f9b04b26a539732de5d73e3
#
_cell.length_a   1.000
_cell.length_b   1.000
_cell.length_c   1.000
_cell.angle_alpha   90.00
_cell.angle_beta   90.00
_cell.angle_gamma   90.00
#
_symmetry.space_group_name_H-M   'P 1'
#
loop_
_entity.id
_entity.type
_entity.pdbx_description
1 polymer ?
#
loop_
_entity_poly.entity_id
_entity_poly.type
_entity_poly.pdbx_seq_one_letter_code
_entity_poly.pdbx_strand_id
1 'polypeptide(L)'
;MNVIIPRNTTIPVKAGEAFTTAVDHQRKVLIHVLQGERERAKDNWSLGRFTLEFAPAPRGVPRVGVQFEIDANGILHALARDVKTGHQKIVPMQSAVDVDDADVQKMVEESVEHAFDDLRYRQWTEAKIKAGGNLTATRKAMAEYAAELDPEYQQQIEAVLHEMESVLSTEDPKTKSGDPKKLNEANAKLDEVTKPLADHAMDKAMEAMLKKRGMIQ
;
A
#
# COMPACT_ATOMS: atom_id res chain seq x y z
N MET A 1 4.52 -0.54 8.81
CA MET A 1 3.80 -1.66 9.50
C MET A 1 2.33 -1.28 9.59
N ASN A 2 1.42 -2.26 9.61
CA ASN A 2 0.00 -1.98 9.86
C ASN A 2 -0.42 -2.58 11.19
N VAL A 3 -1.00 -1.78 12.09
CA VAL A 3 -1.39 -2.21 13.43
C VAL A 3 -2.79 -2.81 13.38
N ILE A 4 -2.91 -4.12 13.65
CA ILE A 4 -4.20 -4.83 13.67
C ILE A 4 -4.75 -4.94 15.10
N ILE A 5 -3.89 -5.23 16.07
CA ILE A 5 -4.22 -5.22 17.49
C ILE A 5 -3.37 -4.13 18.15
N PRO A 6 -3.99 -3.05 18.66
CA PRO A 6 -3.26 -1.98 19.36
C PRO A 6 -2.67 -2.47 20.69
N ARG A 7 -1.61 -1.76 21.13
CA ARG A 7 -1.04 -1.95 22.47
C ARG A 7 -2.11 -1.78 23.57
N ASN A 8 -1.96 -2.50 24.64
CA ASN A 8 -2.86 -2.48 25.82
C ASN A 8 -4.32 -2.92 25.51
N THR A 9 -4.55 -3.64 24.41
CA THR A 9 -5.85 -4.25 24.16
C THR A 9 -6.08 -5.41 25.15
N THR A 10 -7.25 -5.44 25.77
CA THR A 10 -7.63 -6.51 26.72
C THR A 10 -7.78 -7.83 25.95
N ILE A 11 -7.23 -8.91 26.51
CA ILE A 11 -7.36 -10.28 26.00
C ILE A 11 -8.48 -11.04 26.74
N PRO A 12 -9.18 -12.00 26.07
CA PRO A 12 -8.96 -12.41 24.68
C PRO A 12 -9.44 -11.36 23.68
N VAL A 13 -8.77 -11.28 22.53
CA VAL A 13 -9.09 -10.30 21.48
C VAL A 13 -8.98 -10.93 20.09
N LYS A 14 -9.82 -10.46 19.18
CA LYS A 14 -9.85 -10.85 17.78
C LYS A 14 -10.01 -9.61 16.90
N ALA A 15 -9.08 -9.38 16.01
CA ALA A 15 -9.10 -8.26 15.09
C ALA A 15 -8.56 -8.67 13.72
N GLY A 16 -8.98 -7.99 12.65
CA GLY A 16 -8.54 -8.34 11.30
C GLY A 16 -8.70 -7.19 10.33
N GLU A 17 -8.00 -7.30 9.23
CA GLU A 17 -8.02 -6.33 8.14
C GLU A 17 -7.94 -7.01 6.78
N ALA A 18 -8.48 -6.34 5.74
CA ALA A 18 -8.48 -6.84 4.38
C ALA A 18 -7.42 -6.13 3.55
N PHE A 19 -6.56 -6.92 2.93
CA PHE A 19 -5.49 -6.47 2.06
C PHE A 19 -5.77 -6.85 0.61
N THR A 20 -5.04 -6.23 -0.32
CA THR A 20 -5.12 -6.53 -1.73
C THR A 20 -3.73 -6.69 -2.35
N THR A 21 -3.67 -7.07 -3.62
CA THR A 21 -2.42 -7.28 -4.35
C THR A 21 -1.81 -5.97 -4.85
N ALA A 22 -0.49 -5.90 -4.82
CA ALA A 22 0.29 -4.74 -5.26
C ALA A 22 0.63 -4.77 -6.76
N VAL A 23 0.64 -5.96 -7.37
CA VAL A 23 1.00 -6.16 -8.79
C VAL A 23 0.00 -7.09 -9.48
N ASP A 24 -0.06 -6.98 -10.83
CA ASP A 24 -0.88 -7.85 -11.66
C ASP A 24 -0.40 -9.30 -11.59
N HIS A 25 -1.33 -10.24 -11.68
CA HIS A 25 -1.06 -11.68 -11.69
C HIS A 25 -0.27 -12.19 -10.48
N GLN A 26 -0.29 -11.49 -9.37
CA GLN A 26 0.27 -11.96 -8.11
C GLN A 26 -0.44 -13.24 -7.67
N ARG A 27 0.34 -14.27 -7.27
CA ARG A 27 -0.17 -15.61 -6.91
C ARG A 27 -0.07 -15.93 -5.43
N LYS A 28 0.68 -15.14 -4.68
CA LYS A 28 0.90 -15.34 -3.25
C LYS A 28 1.09 -14.01 -2.52
N VAL A 29 0.73 -13.99 -1.27
CA VAL A 29 1.04 -12.90 -0.33
C VAL A 29 1.86 -13.45 0.82
N LEU A 30 2.91 -12.72 1.20
CA LEU A 30 3.67 -12.97 2.41
C LEU A 30 3.06 -12.18 3.56
N ILE A 31 2.62 -12.87 4.59
CA ILE A 31 2.19 -12.27 5.84
C ILE A 31 3.38 -12.33 6.81
N HIS A 32 3.88 -11.16 7.20
CA HIS A 32 4.95 -11.03 8.20
C HIS A 32 4.33 -10.47 9.46
N VAL A 33 4.24 -11.31 10.49
CA VAL A 33 3.64 -10.96 11.79
C VAL A 33 4.73 -10.35 12.66
N LEU A 34 4.44 -9.17 13.17
CA LEU A 34 5.37 -8.34 13.92
C LEU A 34 4.77 -7.92 15.26
N GLN A 35 5.64 -7.68 16.23
CA GLN A 35 5.31 -7.02 17.50
C GLN A 35 6.23 -5.81 17.68
N GLY A 36 5.65 -4.67 18.04
CA GLY A 36 6.39 -3.41 18.24
C GLY A 36 5.58 -2.20 17.82
N GLU A 37 6.20 -1.03 17.95
CA GLU A 37 5.58 0.28 17.77
C GLU A 37 6.19 1.08 16.60
N ARG A 38 7.18 0.49 15.88
CA ARG A 38 7.91 1.19 14.81
C ARG A 38 7.23 1.00 13.45
N GLU A 39 7.31 2.01 12.59
CA GLU A 39 6.70 1.98 11.24
C GLU A 39 7.37 0.96 10.31
N ARG A 40 8.66 0.71 10.47
CA ARG A 40 9.39 -0.21 9.59
C ARG A 40 9.41 -1.62 10.17
N ALA A 41 9.11 -2.60 9.33
CA ALA A 41 9.10 -4.01 9.73
C ALA A 41 10.41 -4.51 10.36
N LYS A 42 11.55 -3.98 9.90
CA LYS A 42 12.88 -4.36 10.39
C LYS A 42 13.19 -3.87 11.80
N ASP A 43 12.49 -2.83 12.25
CA ASP A 43 12.68 -2.19 13.55
C ASP A 43 11.69 -2.72 14.61
N ASN A 44 11.00 -3.82 14.28
CA ASN A 44 10.06 -4.54 15.15
C ASN A 44 10.45 -6.00 15.29
N TRP A 45 9.96 -6.66 16.31
CA TRP A 45 10.19 -8.07 16.55
C TRP A 45 9.37 -8.92 15.58
N SER A 46 10.02 -9.90 14.94
CA SER A 46 9.36 -10.84 14.04
C SER A 46 8.82 -12.01 14.83
N LEU A 47 7.49 -12.16 14.88
CA LEU A 47 6.83 -13.31 15.47
C LEU A 47 6.75 -14.51 14.52
N GLY A 48 6.83 -14.24 13.20
CA GLY A 48 6.85 -15.27 12.19
C GLY A 48 6.42 -14.77 10.82
N ARG A 49 6.54 -15.66 9.84
CA ARG A 49 6.15 -15.39 8.45
C ARG A 49 5.45 -16.60 7.86
N PHE A 50 4.43 -16.35 7.07
CA PHE A 50 3.79 -17.40 6.29
C PHE A 50 3.20 -16.84 4.99
N THR A 51 2.92 -17.72 4.05
CA THR A 51 2.36 -17.33 2.75
C THR A 51 0.97 -17.92 2.58
N LEU A 52 0.08 -17.16 1.95
CA LEU A 52 -1.18 -17.62 1.38
C LEU A 52 -1.08 -17.53 -0.13
N GLU A 53 -1.45 -18.62 -0.82
CA GLU A 53 -1.53 -18.69 -2.26
C GLU A 53 -2.98 -18.50 -2.72
N PHE A 54 -3.16 -17.88 -3.89
CA PHE A 54 -4.48 -17.63 -4.49
C PHE A 54 -4.38 -17.55 -6.02
N ALA A 55 -5.53 -17.61 -6.69
CA ALA A 55 -5.59 -17.50 -8.14
C ALA A 55 -5.12 -16.12 -8.63
N PRO A 56 -4.28 -16.07 -9.69
CA PRO A 56 -3.81 -14.81 -10.24
C PRO A 56 -4.97 -13.98 -10.80
N ALA A 57 -4.93 -12.68 -10.55
CA ALA A 57 -5.90 -11.71 -11.03
C ALA A 57 -5.22 -10.34 -11.19
N PRO A 58 -5.88 -9.37 -11.85
CA PRO A 58 -5.38 -8.00 -11.92
C PRO A 58 -5.14 -7.42 -10.53
N ARG A 59 -4.17 -6.49 -10.46
CA ARG A 59 -3.85 -5.73 -9.23
C ARG A 59 -5.12 -5.19 -8.58
N GLY A 60 -5.22 -5.30 -7.26
CA GLY A 60 -6.33 -4.78 -6.47
C GLY A 60 -7.60 -5.63 -6.47
N VAL A 61 -7.70 -6.67 -7.33
CA VAL A 61 -8.88 -7.56 -7.40
C VAL A 61 -8.90 -8.61 -6.29
N PRO A 62 -7.80 -9.35 -6.02
CA PRO A 62 -7.78 -10.30 -4.91
C PRO A 62 -7.92 -9.59 -3.58
N ARG A 63 -8.72 -10.17 -2.68
CA ARG A 63 -8.89 -9.70 -1.30
C ARG A 63 -8.44 -10.78 -0.33
N VAL A 64 -7.46 -10.46 0.49
CA VAL A 64 -6.92 -11.34 1.52
C VAL A 64 -7.26 -10.75 2.87
N GLY A 65 -8.15 -11.40 3.61
CA GLY A 65 -8.41 -11.08 5.01
C GLY A 65 -7.31 -11.66 5.89
N VAL A 66 -6.67 -10.82 6.69
CA VAL A 66 -5.72 -11.25 7.73
C VAL A 66 -6.36 -10.96 9.08
N GLN A 67 -6.41 -11.96 9.94
CA GLN A 67 -7.02 -11.87 11.27
C GLN A 67 -6.05 -12.40 12.30
N PHE A 68 -5.94 -11.70 13.40
CA PHE A 68 -5.22 -12.09 14.58
C PHE A 68 -6.20 -12.37 15.72
N GLU A 69 -5.92 -13.41 16.48
CA GLU A 69 -6.66 -13.78 17.67
C GLU A 69 -5.67 -14.09 18.78
N ILE A 70 -5.74 -13.35 19.87
CA ILE A 70 -4.98 -13.65 21.10
C ILE A 70 -5.98 -14.25 22.07
N ASP A 71 -5.73 -15.48 22.48
CA ASP A 71 -6.58 -16.19 23.42
C ASP A 71 -6.38 -15.73 24.88
N ALA A 72 -7.15 -16.29 25.79
CA ALA A 72 -7.06 -15.99 27.24
C ALA A 72 -5.71 -16.37 27.87
N ASN A 73 -4.93 -17.23 27.22
CA ASN A 73 -3.59 -17.64 27.64
C ASN A 73 -2.49 -16.79 27.00
N GLY A 74 -2.84 -15.79 26.18
CA GLY A 74 -1.88 -14.94 25.47
C GLY A 74 -1.29 -15.57 24.21
N ILE A 75 -1.83 -16.69 23.73
CA ILE A 75 -1.35 -17.33 22.49
C ILE A 75 -1.94 -16.63 21.28
N LEU A 76 -1.07 -16.19 20.36
CA LEU A 76 -1.45 -15.55 19.12
C LEU A 76 -1.70 -16.58 18.00
N HIS A 77 -2.86 -16.51 17.41
CA HIS A 77 -3.22 -17.24 16.19
C HIS A 77 -3.35 -16.25 15.02
N ALA A 78 -2.60 -16.48 13.96
CA ALA A 78 -2.70 -15.69 12.74
C ALA A 78 -3.44 -16.48 11.66
N LEU A 79 -4.50 -15.90 11.10
CA LEU A 79 -5.31 -16.47 10.04
C LEU A 79 -5.18 -15.55 8.80
N ALA A 80 -4.89 -16.16 7.65
CA ALA A 80 -5.05 -15.49 6.36
C ALA A 80 -6.08 -16.25 5.52
N ARG A 81 -6.98 -15.50 4.86
CA ARG A 81 -8.07 -16.05 4.04
C ARG A 81 -8.24 -15.30 2.74
N ASP A 82 -8.27 -16.03 1.63
CA ASP A 82 -8.77 -15.49 0.37
C ASP A 82 -10.30 -15.32 0.47
N VAL A 83 -10.76 -14.08 0.44
CA VAL A 83 -12.17 -13.73 0.61
C VAL A 83 -13.05 -14.31 -0.49
N LYS A 84 -12.52 -14.46 -1.71
CA LYS A 84 -13.27 -14.95 -2.86
C LYS A 84 -13.47 -16.47 -2.83
N THR A 85 -12.40 -17.22 -2.55
CA THR A 85 -12.42 -18.69 -2.61
C THR A 85 -12.69 -19.33 -1.25
N GLY A 86 -12.50 -18.57 -0.16
CA GLY A 86 -12.57 -19.09 1.20
C GLY A 86 -11.34 -19.91 1.62
N HIS A 87 -10.35 -20.08 0.71
CA HIS A 87 -9.11 -20.75 1.07
C HIS A 87 -8.40 -20.01 2.21
N GLN A 88 -8.04 -20.73 3.25
CA GLN A 88 -7.46 -20.12 4.45
C GLN A 88 -6.28 -20.91 4.99
N LYS A 89 -5.42 -20.22 5.72
CA LYS A 89 -4.29 -20.79 6.45
C LYS A 89 -4.26 -20.19 7.85
N ILE A 90 -4.24 -21.06 8.85
CA ILE A 90 -4.11 -20.67 10.27
C ILE A 90 -2.75 -21.12 10.75
N VAL A 91 -2.02 -20.21 11.37
CA VAL A 91 -0.68 -20.49 11.91
C VAL A 91 -0.66 -20.02 13.36
N PRO A 92 -0.44 -20.94 14.29
CA PRO A 92 -0.16 -20.55 15.68
C PRO A 92 1.20 -19.87 15.71
N MET A 93 1.28 -18.72 16.35
CA MET A 93 2.52 -17.98 16.57
C MET A 93 2.93 -18.19 18.02
N GLN A 94 4.22 -18.40 18.26
CA GLN A 94 4.71 -18.38 19.63
C GLN A 94 4.45 -16.99 20.22
N SER A 95 3.86 -16.97 21.39
CA SER A 95 3.59 -15.72 22.10
C SER A 95 4.90 -14.99 22.35
N ALA A 96 4.97 -13.72 21.96
CA ALA A 96 6.01 -12.83 22.41
C ALA A 96 5.74 -12.28 23.82
N VAL A 97 4.89 -12.95 24.59
CA VAL A 97 4.44 -12.51 25.93
C VAL A 97 5.55 -12.64 26.99
N ASP A 98 6.61 -13.40 26.71
CA ASP A 98 7.83 -13.44 27.56
C ASP A 98 8.83 -12.31 27.24
N VAL A 99 8.35 -11.15 26.82
CA VAL A 99 9.20 -9.96 26.68
C VAL A 99 9.36 -9.36 28.08
N ASP A 100 10.59 -9.26 28.56
CA ASP A 100 10.91 -8.62 29.83
C ASP A 100 10.38 -7.17 29.84
N ASP A 101 9.87 -6.71 30.96
CA ASP A 101 9.38 -5.34 31.14
C ASP A 101 10.42 -4.28 30.70
N ALA A 102 11.70 -4.57 30.89
CA ALA A 102 12.81 -3.72 30.44
C ALA A 102 12.87 -3.61 28.91
N ASP A 103 12.65 -4.70 28.17
CA ASP A 103 12.61 -4.70 26.71
C ASP A 103 11.38 -3.96 26.20
N VAL A 104 10.22 -4.11 26.84
CA VAL A 104 9.01 -3.33 26.52
C VAL A 104 9.23 -1.85 26.72
N GLN A 105 9.84 -1.46 27.85
CA GLN A 105 10.14 -0.06 28.13
C GLN A 105 11.09 0.53 27.07
N LYS A 106 12.14 -0.20 26.69
CA LYS A 106 13.05 0.19 25.61
C LYS A 106 12.35 0.36 24.28
N MET A 107 11.45 -0.55 23.89
CA MET A 107 10.67 -0.41 22.65
C MET A 107 9.82 0.86 22.64
N VAL A 108 9.22 1.22 23.77
CA VAL A 108 8.43 2.44 23.93
C VAL A 108 9.32 3.68 23.82
N GLU A 109 10.47 3.69 24.49
CA GLU A 109 11.44 4.79 24.42
C GLU A 109 11.95 4.99 22.98
N GLU A 110 12.37 3.92 22.30
CA GLU A 110 12.79 3.96 20.90
C GLU A 110 11.67 4.46 19.97
N SER A 111 10.42 4.08 20.23
CA SER A 111 9.26 4.55 19.47
C SER A 111 9.06 6.06 19.62
N VAL A 112 9.23 6.60 20.82
CA VAL A 112 9.13 8.05 21.08
C VAL A 112 10.30 8.80 20.44
N GLU A 113 11.54 8.30 20.61
CA GLU A 113 12.75 8.90 20.05
C GLU A 113 12.68 9.01 18.52
N HIS A 114 12.14 8.00 17.86
CA HIS A 114 12.07 7.95 16.40
C HIS A 114 10.71 8.37 15.80
N ALA A 115 9.78 8.86 16.61
CA ALA A 115 8.41 9.17 16.18
C ALA A 115 8.34 10.09 14.95
N PHE A 116 9.17 11.13 14.91
CA PHE A 116 9.19 12.07 13.78
C PHE A 116 9.77 11.46 12.51
N ASP A 117 10.80 10.63 12.63
CA ASP A 117 11.41 9.95 11.48
C ASP A 117 10.47 8.87 10.92
N ASP A 118 9.79 8.14 11.79
CA ASP A 118 8.80 7.14 11.44
C ASP A 118 7.58 7.79 10.77
N LEU A 119 7.10 8.93 11.29
CA LEU A 119 6.03 9.71 10.66
C LEU A 119 6.43 10.20 9.25
N ARG A 120 7.64 10.74 9.11
CA ARG A 120 8.16 11.19 7.81
C ARG A 120 8.29 10.03 6.83
N TYR A 121 8.78 8.89 7.29
CA TYR A 121 8.88 7.67 6.48
C TYR A 121 7.51 7.19 5.99
N ARG A 122 6.50 7.17 6.86
CA ARG A 122 5.13 6.81 6.50
C ARG A 122 4.56 7.77 5.45
N GLN A 123 4.62 9.07 5.71
CA GLN A 123 4.13 10.09 4.79
C GLN A 123 4.81 10.02 3.42
N TRP A 124 6.13 9.82 3.38
CA TRP A 124 6.87 9.61 2.14
C TRP A 124 6.41 8.35 1.41
N THR A 125 6.25 7.25 2.11
CA THR A 125 5.85 5.97 1.54
C THR A 125 4.44 6.04 0.92
N GLU A 126 3.50 6.65 1.62
CA GLU A 126 2.13 6.88 1.13
C GLU A 126 2.12 7.76 -0.13
N ALA A 127 2.82 8.89 -0.09
CA ALA A 127 2.96 9.79 -1.24
C ALA A 127 3.63 9.09 -2.44
N LYS A 128 4.64 8.24 -2.20
CA LYS A 128 5.35 7.47 -3.22
C LYS A 128 4.46 6.41 -3.88
N ILE A 129 3.63 5.71 -3.09
CA ILE A 129 2.64 4.74 -3.62
C ILE A 129 1.65 5.46 -4.53
N LYS A 130 1.13 6.62 -4.10
CA LYS A 130 0.24 7.45 -4.91
C LYS A 130 0.93 7.89 -6.21
N ALA A 131 2.15 8.43 -6.10
CA ALA A 131 2.95 8.87 -7.25
C ALA A 131 3.17 7.74 -8.27
N GLY A 132 3.53 6.55 -7.82
CA GLY A 132 3.71 5.37 -8.69
C GLY A 132 2.42 4.98 -9.43
N GLY A 133 1.28 5.07 -8.76
CA GLY A 133 -0.03 4.87 -9.38
C GLY A 133 -0.34 5.92 -10.45
N ASN A 134 -0.16 7.19 -10.13
CA ASN A 134 -0.41 8.32 -11.02
C ASN A 134 0.52 8.28 -12.25
N LEU A 135 1.83 8.07 -12.06
CA LEU A 135 2.80 7.91 -13.15
C LEU A 135 2.40 6.80 -14.12
N THR A 136 2.03 5.63 -13.57
CA THR A 136 1.65 4.47 -14.39
C THR A 136 0.38 4.74 -15.18
N ALA A 137 -0.64 5.31 -14.54
CA ALA A 137 -1.92 5.64 -15.17
C ALA A 137 -1.76 6.70 -16.26
N THR A 138 -1.01 7.78 -15.95
CA THR A 138 -0.78 8.87 -16.90
C THR A 138 0.00 8.40 -18.11
N ARG A 139 1.08 7.64 -17.92
CA ARG A 139 1.87 7.10 -19.06
C ARG A 139 1.05 6.16 -19.93
N LYS A 140 0.18 5.33 -19.33
CA LYS A 140 -0.72 4.46 -20.07
C LYS A 140 -1.70 5.28 -20.92
N ALA A 141 -2.35 6.28 -20.33
CA ALA A 141 -3.29 7.14 -21.03
C ALA A 141 -2.60 7.95 -22.14
N MET A 142 -1.40 8.49 -21.88
CA MET A 142 -0.60 9.17 -22.90
C MET A 142 -0.26 8.24 -24.08
N ALA A 143 0.13 6.99 -23.82
CA ALA A 143 0.42 6.03 -24.88
C ALA A 143 -0.82 5.65 -25.72
N GLU A 144 -2.00 5.62 -25.09
CA GLU A 144 -3.25 5.25 -25.74
C GLU A 144 -3.86 6.40 -26.55
N TYR A 145 -3.78 7.64 -26.06
CA TYR A 145 -4.47 8.80 -26.63
C TYR A 145 -3.56 9.89 -27.21
N ALA A 146 -2.23 9.68 -27.27
CA ALA A 146 -1.27 10.70 -27.71
C ALA A 146 -1.63 11.35 -29.06
N ALA A 147 -2.12 10.56 -30.03
CA ALA A 147 -2.47 11.06 -31.35
C ALA A 147 -3.69 12.01 -31.35
N GLU A 148 -4.49 12.01 -30.29
CA GLU A 148 -5.71 12.82 -30.15
C GLU A 148 -5.47 14.07 -29.28
N LEU A 149 -4.30 14.17 -28.62
CA LEU A 149 -3.98 15.28 -27.71
C LEU A 149 -3.20 16.38 -28.44
N ASP A 150 -3.44 17.63 -28.02
CA ASP A 150 -2.65 18.77 -28.46
C ASP A 150 -1.17 18.60 -28.07
N PRO A 151 -0.20 18.87 -28.99
CA PRO A 151 1.23 18.72 -28.70
C PRO A 151 1.74 19.57 -27.52
N GLU A 152 1.17 20.76 -27.33
CA GLU A 152 1.53 21.64 -26.21
C GLU A 152 1.07 21.02 -24.88
N TYR A 153 -0.13 20.44 -24.87
CA TYR A 153 -0.67 19.75 -23.70
C TYR A 153 0.15 18.48 -23.36
N GLN A 154 0.57 17.71 -24.39
CA GLN A 154 1.47 16.57 -24.17
C GLN A 154 2.78 17.00 -23.51
N GLN A 155 3.39 18.10 -23.96
CA GLN A 155 4.61 18.64 -23.36
C GLN A 155 4.40 19.07 -21.90
N GLN A 156 3.24 19.65 -21.57
CA GLN A 156 2.91 20.01 -20.20
C GLN A 156 2.82 18.77 -19.30
N ILE A 157 2.18 17.69 -19.76
CA ILE A 157 2.11 16.44 -19.01
C ILE A 157 3.51 15.86 -18.81
N GLU A 158 4.33 15.79 -19.88
CA GLU A 158 5.69 15.26 -19.79
C GLU A 158 6.57 16.05 -18.81
N ALA A 159 6.43 17.37 -18.79
CA ALA A 159 7.16 18.23 -17.86
C ALA A 159 6.81 17.90 -16.39
N VAL A 160 5.53 17.69 -16.09
CA VAL A 160 5.09 17.37 -14.73
C VAL A 160 5.46 15.93 -14.33
N LEU A 161 5.43 14.98 -15.28
CA LEU A 161 5.93 13.62 -15.06
C LEU A 161 7.43 13.65 -14.69
N HIS A 162 8.22 14.41 -15.42
CA HIS A 162 9.66 14.57 -15.17
C HIS A 162 9.93 15.24 -13.81
N GLU A 163 9.16 16.27 -13.45
CA GLU A 163 9.24 16.91 -12.14
C GLU A 163 8.98 15.92 -11.02
N MET A 164 7.93 15.09 -11.12
CA MET A 164 7.62 14.06 -10.14
C MET A 164 8.73 13.00 -10.02
N GLU A 165 9.29 12.56 -11.14
CA GLU A 165 10.41 11.61 -11.15
C GLU A 165 11.67 12.20 -10.51
N SER A 166 11.92 13.48 -10.75
CA SER A 166 13.01 14.22 -10.10
C SER A 166 12.83 14.23 -8.59
N VAL A 167 11.63 14.51 -8.09
CA VAL A 167 11.34 14.47 -6.65
C VAL A 167 11.51 13.06 -6.08
N LEU A 168 11.04 12.03 -6.77
CA LEU A 168 11.21 10.63 -6.37
C LEU A 168 12.69 10.22 -6.30
N SER A 169 13.53 10.75 -7.18
CA SER A 169 14.97 10.47 -7.22
C SER A 169 15.73 11.04 -6.01
N THR A 170 15.13 11.98 -5.27
CA THR A 170 15.72 12.54 -4.04
C THR A 170 15.61 11.61 -2.83
N GLU A 171 14.99 10.43 -2.97
CA GLU A 171 14.90 9.44 -1.90
C GLU A 171 16.28 9.04 -1.37
N ASP A 172 16.51 9.22 -0.08
CA ASP A 172 17.71 8.75 0.58
C ASP A 172 17.76 7.21 0.56
N PRO A 173 18.80 6.59 -0.01
CA PRO A 173 18.89 5.14 -0.13
C PRO A 173 19.04 4.41 1.21
N LYS A 174 19.47 5.09 2.28
CA LYS A 174 19.64 4.51 3.63
C LYS A 174 18.34 4.57 4.42
N THR A 175 17.74 5.75 4.50
CA THR A 175 16.50 5.98 5.25
C THR A 175 15.26 5.57 4.48
N LYS A 176 15.35 5.41 3.14
CA LYS A 176 14.21 5.14 2.26
C LYS A 176 13.09 6.17 2.42
N SER A 177 13.47 7.42 2.65
CA SER A 177 12.57 8.56 2.78
C SER A 177 13.11 9.79 2.05
N GLY A 178 12.22 10.68 1.66
CA GLY A 178 12.51 11.95 1.05
C GLY A 178 11.66 13.06 1.68
N ASP A 179 11.37 14.11 0.94
CA ASP A 179 10.49 15.19 1.36
C ASP A 179 9.04 14.89 0.98
N PRO A 180 8.18 14.47 1.93
CA PRO A 180 6.80 14.08 1.61
C PRO A 180 5.95 15.29 1.16
N LYS A 181 6.30 16.52 1.56
CA LYS A 181 5.56 17.72 1.13
C LYS A 181 5.77 17.96 -0.35
N LYS A 182 7.02 17.97 -0.80
CA LYS A 182 7.35 18.13 -2.23
C LYS A 182 6.71 17.05 -3.10
N LEU A 183 6.70 15.81 -2.63
CA LEU A 183 6.09 14.72 -3.38
C LEU A 183 4.55 14.84 -3.44
N ASN A 184 3.92 15.30 -2.37
CA ASN A 184 2.48 15.57 -2.36
C ASN A 184 2.12 16.76 -3.27
N GLU A 185 2.93 17.81 -3.30
CA GLU A 185 2.76 18.94 -4.23
C GLU A 185 2.88 18.48 -5.69
N ALA A 186 3.89 17.66 -6.00
CA ALA A 186 4.06 17.07 -7.33
C ALA A 186 2.88 16.15 -7.71
N ASN A 187 2.36 15.34 -6.76
CA ASN A 187 1.16 14.54 -6.97
C ASN A 187 -0.07 15.43 -7.29
N ALA A 188 -0.29 16.49 -6.52
CA ALA A 188 -1.41 17.40 -6.73
C ALA A 188 -1.32 18.10 -8.10
N LYS A 189 -0.11 18.53 -8.49
CA LYS A 189 0.15 19.16 -9.80
C LYS A 189 -0.11 18.19 -10.94
N LEU A 190 0.34 16.94 -10.84
CA LEU A 190 0.05 15.92 -11.83
C LEU A 190 -1.44 15.63 -11.93
N ASP A 191 -2.14 15.46 -10.79
CA ASP A 191 -3.58 15.25 -10.72
C ASP A 191 -4.34 16.39 -11.44
N GLU A 192 -3.90 17.66 -11.24
CA GLU A 192 -4.52 18.83 -11.88
C GLU A 192 -4.30 18.86 -13.39
N VAL A 193 -3.04 18.70 -13.82
CA VAL A 193 -2.69 18.74 -15.24
C VAL A 193 -3.32 17.59 -16.02
N THR A 194 -3.49 16.41 -15.39
CA THR A 194 -4.03 15.22 -16.07
C THR A 194 -5.55 15.11 -16.04
N LYS A 195 -6.29 16.04 -15.42
CA LYS A 195 -7.76 16.04 -15.43
C LYS A 195 -8.35 15.94 -16.83
N PRO A 196 -7.96 16.81 -17.81
CA PRO A 196 -8.52 16.72 -19.16
C PRO A 196 -8.21 15.39 -19.86
N LEU A 197 -7.03 14.81 -19.60
CA LEU A 197 -6.68 13.48 -20.12
C LEU A 197 -7.55 12.38 -19.50
N ALA A 198 -7.83 12.46 -18.21
CA ALA A 198 -8.67 11.49 -17.51
C ALA A 198 -10.14 11.60 -18.00
N ASP A 199 -10.65 12.79 -18.19
CA ASP A 199 -12.00 13.04 -18.74
C ASP A 199 -12.10 12.47 -20.16
N HIS A 200 -11.11 12.74 -21.03
CA HIS A 200 -11.04 12.20 -22.39
C HIS A 200 -11.01 10.67 -22.39
N ALA A 201 -10.19 10.06 -21.54
CA ALA A 201 -10.13 8.60 -21.42
C ALA A 201 -11.44 7.98 -20.94
N MET A 202 -12.14 8.66 -20.01
CA MET A 202 -13.42 8.21 -19.50
C MET A 202 -14.52 8.31 -20.57
N ASP A 203 -14.56 9.39 -21.34
CA ASP A 203 -15.50 9.57 -22.45
C ASP A 203 -15.31 8.48 -23.52
N LYS A 204 -14.06 8.18 -23.90
CA LYS A 204 -13.74 7.09 -24.83
C LYS A 204 -14.14 5.72 -24.30
N ALA A 205 -13.90 5.45 -23.03
CA ALA A 205 -14.30 4.19 -22.40
C ALA A 205 -15.83 4.04 -22.38
N MET A 206 -16.55 5.13 -22.10
CA MET A 206 -18.02 5.15 -22.11
C MET A 206 -18.58 4.96 -23.52
N GLU A 207 -18.01 5.64 -24.52
CA GLU A 207 -18.36 5.46 -25.93
C GLU A 207 -18.17 4.00 -26.39
N ALA A 208 -17.01 3.41 -26.08
CA ALA A 208 -16.73 2.02 -26.39
C ALA A 208 -17.73 1.04 -25.73
N MET A 209 -18.13 1.33 -24.49
CA MET A 209 -19.11 0.53 -23.76
C MET A 209 -20.52 0.65 -24.39
N LEU A 210 -20.93 1.85 -24.79
CA LEU A 210 -22.21 2.10 -25.45
C LEU A 210 -22.28 1.44 -26.83
N LYS A 211 -21.18 1.53 -27.62
CA LYS A 211 -21.06 0.79 -28.91
C LYS A 211 -21.20 -0.73 -28.71
N LYS A 212 -20.52 -1.28 -27.70
CA LYS A 212 -20.61 -2.72 -27.38
C LYS A 212 -22.02 -3.17 -26.98
N ARG A 213 -22.81 -2.26 -26.40
CA ARG A 213 -24.24 -2.50 -26.05
C ARG A 213 -25.21 -2.19 -27.17
N GLY A 214 -24.75 -1.73 -28.34
CA GLY A 214 -25.60 -1.38 -29.48
C GLY A 214 -26.47 -0.13 -29.26
N MET A 215 -26.09 0.73 -28.31
CA MET A 215 -26.84 1.96 -28.00
C MET A 215 -26.42 3.15 -28.85
N ILE A 216 -25.22 3.10 -29.46
CA ILE A 216 -24.69 4.07 -30.43
C ILE A 216 -23.98 3.35 -31.56
N GLN A 217 -23.99 3.96 -32.78
CA GLN A 217 -23.27 3.47 -33.96
C GLN A 217 -21.81 3.86 -33.95
#